data_a7fed5c2917cad933ca6e467b7c6f034
#
_entry.id   a7fed5c2917cad933ca6e467b7c6f034
#
_cell.length_a   1.000
_cell.length_b   1.000
_cell.length_c   1.000
_cell.angle_alpha   90.00
_cell.angle_beta   90.00
_cell.angle_gamma   90.00
#
_symmetry.space_group_name_H-M   'P 1'
#
loop_
_entity.id
_entity.type
_entity.pdbx_description
1 polymer ?
#
loop_
_entity_poly.entity_id
_entity_poly.type
_entity_poly.pdbx_seq_one_letter_code
_entity_poly.pdbx_strand_id
1 'polypeptide(L)'
;LCPNVFGQGQDKKEFLIFDYFGNIKFFRAQEDIPEGEEKTFESMTQRIFNRQISLLQNLQHMDYQRDEEMKGFYESLLDKIFENINSIDKNSVYYRKEKEYIIKYSDKKELMTLNEIKQEEVKKHISYIPFPLLFDNTSAKWFDSMILNLQLSKFEKINTNLEVKRCVKIGNTL
;
A
#
# COMPACT_ATOMS: atom_id res chain seq x y z
N LEU A 1 1.39 -18.44 -24.83
CA LEU A 1 1.34 -18.16 -26.26
C LEU A 1 0.05 -18.74 -26.81
N CYS A 2 -0.62 -18.03 -27.73
CA CYS A 2 -1.89 -18.47 -28.28
C CYS A 2 -1.62 -19.30 -29.54
N PRO A 3 -2.07 -20.57 -29.58
CA PRO A 3 -1.86 -21.41 -30.76
C PRO A 3 -2.79 -21.01 -31.92
N ASN A 4 -2.31 -21.22 -33.12
CA ASN A 4 -3.07 -21.01 -34.38
C ASN A 4 -3.66 -19.62 -34.61
N VAL A 5 -3.08 -18.55 -34.00
CA VAL A 5 -3.60 -17.18 -34.12
C VAL A 5 -3.57 -16.64 -35.56
N PHE A 6 -2.58 -17.07 -36.33
CA PHE A 6 -2.39 -16.63 -37.72
C PHE A 6 -2.72 -17.71 -38.76
N GLY A 7 -3.35 -18.82 -38.34
CA GLY A 7 -3.68 -19.97 -39.13
C GLY A 7 -3.15 -21.28 -38.55
N GLN A 8 -3.56 -22.40 -39.19
CA GLN A 8 -3.19 -23.74 -38.69
C GLN A 8 -1.66 -23.92 -38.68
N GLY A 9 -1.09 -24.22 -37.53
CA GLY A 9 0.35 -24.36 -37.33
C GLY A 9 1.13 -23.04 -37.19
N GLN A 10 0.43 -21.89 -37.18
CA GLN A 10 1.05 -20.57 -36.99
C GLN A 10 0.71 -19.99 -35.62
N ASP A 11 1.55 -20.32 -34.66
CA ASP A 11 1.41 -19.85 -33.30
C ASP A 11 1.93 -18.42 -33.15
N LYS A 12 1.31 -17.66 -32.24
CA LYS A 12 1.82 -16.34 -31.83
C LYS A 12 3.12 -16.54 -31.06
N LYS A 13 4.25 -16.17 -31.66
CA LYS A 13 5.60 -16.32 -31.08
C LYS A 13 6.03 -15.09 -30.27
N GLU A 14 5.47 -13.93 -30.58
CA GLU A 14 5.85 -12.66 -29.98
C GLU A 14 4.66 -11.71 -29.87
N PHE A 15 4.79 -10.69 -29.07
CA PHE A 15 3.86 -9.56 -29.01
C PHE A 15 4.67 -8.25 -28.97
N LEU A 16 4.10 -7.21 -29.59
CA LEU A 16 4.72 -5.89 -29.60
C LEU A 16 4.09 -5.05 -28.50
N ILE A 17 4.92 -4.42 -27.70
CA ILE A 17 4.49 -3.42 -26.73
C ILE A 17 4.83 -2.04 -27.30
N PHE A 18 3.80 -1.22 -27.50
CA PHE A 18 3.98 0.16 -27.91
C PHE A 18 3.99 1.05 -26.68
N ASP A 19 5.18 1.53 -26.30
CA ASP A 19 5.34 2.48 -25.19
C ASP A 19 5.23 3.92 -25.72
N TYR A 20 3.99 4.39 -25.88
CA TYR A 20 3.70 5.71 -26.44
C TYR A 20 4.23 6.88 -25.63
N PHE A 21 4.40 6.70 -24.33
CA PHE A 21 4.85 7.74 -23.41
C PHE A 21 6.26 7.52 -22.87
N GLY A 22 6.98 6.52 -23.36
CA GLY A 22 8.32 6.20 -22.89
C GLY A 22 8.40 5.70 -21.45
N ASN A 23 7.29 5.21 -20.92
CA ASN A 23 7.21 4.75 -19.52
C ASN A 23 8.22 3.65 -19.21
N ILE A 24 8.43 2.71 -20.13
CA ILE A 24 9.40 1.63 -19.96
C ILE A 24 10.81 2.20 -19.87
N LYS A 25 11.16 3.19 -20.70
CA LYS A 25 12.46 3.88 -20.66
C LYS A 25 12.59 4.73 -19.40
N PHE A 26 11.52 5.44 -19.01
CA PHE A 26 11.49 6.25 -17.81
C PHE A 26 11.73 5.42 -16.55
N PHE A 27 11.02 4.30 -16.41
CA PHE A 27 11.21 3.40 -15.28
C PHE A 27 12.59 2.69 -15.30
N ARG A 28 13.11 2.33 -16.47
CA ARG A 28 14.46 1.76 -16.58
C ARG A 28 15.58 2.77 -16.34
N ALA A 29 15.40 4.03 -16.75
CA ALA A 29 16.42 5.07 -16.58
C ALA A 29 16.52 5.61 -15.14
N GLN A 30 15.52 5.41 -14.31
CA GLN A 30 15.57 5.77 -12.88
C GLN A 30 16.23 4.69 -12.00
N GLU A 31 16.64 3.58 -12.59
CA GLU A 31 17.10 2.42 -11.84
C GLU A 31 18.46 1.94 -12.34
N ASP A 32 19.50 2.26 -11.58
CA ASP A 32 20.69 1.40 -11.48
C ASP A 32 20.28 0.14 -10.68
N ILE A 33 19.41 -0.71 -11.27
CA ILE A 33 19.02 -1.99 -10.64
C ILE A 33 20.09 -3.02 -11.00
N PRO A 34 20.74 -3.65 -10.02
CA PRO A 34 21.57 -4.82 -10.28
C PRO A 34 20.69 -5.91 -10.93
N GLU A 35 21.16 -6.53 -11.99
CA GLU A 35 20.49 -7.66 -12.62
C GLU A 35 20.18 -8.73 -11.56
N GLY A 36 18.91 -8.96 -11.28
CA GLY A 36 18.43 -10.02 -10.37
C GLY A 36 17.48 -9.60 -9.26
N GLU A 37 17.27 -8.32 -9.00
CA GLU A 37 16.28 -7.87 -8.01
C GLU A 37 14.99 -7.39 -8.69
N GLU A 38 13.90 -8.15 -8.55
CA GLU A 38 12.56 -7.68 -8.88
C GLU A 38 12.14 -6.62 -7.86
N LYS A 39 12.36 -5.33 -8.17
CA LYS A 39 11.68 -4.27 -7.42
C LYS A 39 10.21 -4.28 -7.79
N THR A 40 9.39 -4.81 -6.91
CA THR A 40 7.94 -4.61 -6.96
C THR A 40 7.63 -3.15 -6.68
N PHE A 41 7.16 -2.42 -7.70
CA PHE A 41 6.74 -1.03 -7.53
C PHE A 41 5.50 -0.97 -6.66
N GLU A 42 5.65 -0.43 -5.46
CA GLU A 42 4.52 -0.16 -4.60
C GLU A 42 3.64 0.96 -5.20
N SER A 43 2.37 0.65 -5.44
CA SER A 43 1.39 1.67 -5.81
C SER A 43 1.22 2.69 -4.67
N MET A 44 0.71 3.89 -4.99
CA MET A 44 0.44 4.90 -3.96
C MET A 44 -0.54 4.39 -2.89
N THR A 45 -1.56 3.64 -3.29
CA THR A 45 -2.52 2.99 -2.40
C THR A 45 -1.84 2.00 -1.46
N GLN A 46 -0.95 1.18 -1.98
CA GLN A 46 -0.17 0.22 -1.21
C GLN A 46 0.73 0.93 -0.19
N ARG A 47 1.40 2.01 -0.57
CA ARG A 47 2.21 2.83 0.33
C ARG A 47 1.40 3.43 1.47
N ILE A 48 0.22 3.96 1.16
CA ILE A 48 -0.71 4.49 2.17
C ILE A 48 -1.09 3.39 3.16
N PHE A 49 -1.51 2.24 2.65
CA PHE A 49 -1.92 1.12 3.49
C PHE A 49 -0.77 0.59 4.35
N ASN A 50 0.43 0.42 3.81
CA ASN A 50 1.62 0.00 4.54
C ASN A 50 1.97 0.97 5.68
N ARG A 51 1.83 2.28 5.45
CA ARG A 51 2.04 3.30 6.48
C ARG A 51 0.96 3.28 7.56
N GLN A 52 -0.30 3.06 7.18
CA GLN A 52 -1.40 2.89 8.13
C GLN A 52 -1.16 1.69 9.06
N ILE A 53 -0.72 0.56 8.52
CA ILE A 53 -0.36 -0.62 9.31
C ILE A 53 0.81 -0.32 10.26
N SER A 54 1.85 0.34 9.79
CA SER A 54 2.99 0.74 10.64
C SER A 54 2.57 1.70 11.75
N LEU A 55 1.71 2.66 11.43
CA LEU A 55 1.19 3.62 12.39
C LEU A 55 0.29 2.94 13.44
N LEU A 56 -0.57 2.02 13.00
CA LEU A 56 -1.43 1.23 13.90
C LEU A 56 -0.60 0.45 14.92
N GLN A 57 0.48 -0.21 14.49
CA GLN A 57 1.38 -0.94 15.37
C GLN A 57 2.04 -0.02 16.41
N ASN A 58 2.55 1.14 15.98
CA ASN A 58 3.17 2.08 16.89
C ASN A 58 2.18 2.63 17.95
N LEU A 59 0.94 2.88 17.54
CA LEU A 59 -0.12 3.37 18.44
C LEU A 59 -0.62 2.33 19.44
N GLN A 60 -0.34 1.04 19.25
CA GLN A 60 -0.65 -0.01 20.23
C GLN A 60 0.15 0.10 21.52
N HIS A 61 1.23 0.86 21.54
CA HIS A 61 2.05 1.03 22.73
C HIS A 61 1.25 1.67 23.87
N MET A 62 1.45 1.17 25.11
CA MET A 62 0.64 1.56 26.27
C MET A 62 0.64 3.07 26.55
N ASP A 63 1.73 3.77 26.23
CA ASP A 63 1.84 5.21 26.48
C ASP A 63 0.85 6.01 25.62
N TYR A 64 0.59 5.58 24.40
CA TYR A 64 -0.38 6.22 23.50
C TYR A 64 -1.82 5.81 23.81
N GLN A 65 -2.03 4.62 24.38
CA GLN A 65 -3.36 4.14 24.77
C GLN A 65 -3.90 4.82 26.04
N ARG A 66 -3.06 5.55 26.79
CA ARG A 66 -3.47 6.35 27.95
C ARG A 66 -4.00 7.73 27.59
N ASP A 67 -3.65 8.22 26.40
CA ASP A 67 -4.13 9.49 25.86
C ASP A 67 -5.43 9.25 25.08
N GLU A 68 -6.52 9.90 25.49
CA GLU A 68 -7.84 9.70 24.87
C GLU A 68 -7.88 10.10 23.37
N GLU A 69 -7.15 11.13 22.97
CA GLU A 69 -7.07 11.55 21.57
C GLU A 69 -6.33 10.51 20.73
N MET A 70 -5.19 10.02 21.23
CA MET A 70 -4.40 8.98 20.56
C MET A 70 -5.14 7.66 20.49
N LYS A 71 -5.88 7.32 21.54
CA LYS A 71 -6.74 6.14 21.57
C LYS A 71 -7.87 6.24 20.55
N GLY A 72 -8.56 7.38 20.50
CA GLY A 72 -9.61 7.62 19.51
C GLY A 72 -9.09 7.56 18.07
N PHE A 73 -7.90 8.11 17.84
CA PHE A 73 -7.23 8.01 16.54
C PHE A 73 -6.84 6.56 16.20
N TYR A 74 -6.31 5.80 17.16
CA TYR A 74 -6.01 4.38 16.99
C TYR A 74 -7.27 3.58 16.60
N GLU A 75 -8.38 3.79 17.32
CA GLU A 75 -9.65 3.10 17.05
C GLU A 75 -10.17 3.42 15.64
N SER A 76 -10.15 4.69 15.25
CA SER A 76 -10.54 5.12 13.90
C SER A 76 -9.66 4.52 12.80
N LEU A 77 -8.35 4.46 13.02
CA LEU A 77 -7.40 3.86 12.07
C LEU A 77 -7.59 2.34 11.97
N LEU A 78 -7.82 1.69 13.10
CA LEU A 78 -8.11 0.26 13.17
C LEU A 78 -9.38 -0.10 12.40
N ASP A 79 -10.46 0.69 12.59
CA ASP A 79 -11.72 0.48 11.89
C ASP A 79 -11.56 0.67 10.38
N LYS A 80 -10.87 1.71 9.95
CA LYS A 80 -10.58 1.96 8.54
C LYS A 80 -9.80 0.81 7.89
N ILE A 81 -8.78 0.28 8.56
CA ILE A 81 -8.00 -0.86 8.04
C ILE A 81 -8.87 -2.12 7.99
N PHE A 82 -9.64 -2.37 9.04
CA PHE A 82 -10.55 -3.50 9.12
C PHE A 82 -11.60 -3.47 8.00
N GLU A 83 -12.22 -2.32 7.76
CA GLU A 83 -13.19 -2.12 6.67
C GLU A 83 -12.54 -2.35 5.30
N ASN A 84 -11.33 -1.83 5.07
CA ASN A 84 -10.61 -2.05 3.83
C ASN A 84 -10.38 -3.54 3.56
N ILE A 85 -9.92 -4.31 4.55
CA ILE A 85 -9.68 -5.74 4.39
C ILE A 85 -11.00 -6.48 4.12
N ASN A 86 -12.07 -6.14 4.82
CA ASN A 86 -13.38 -6.78 4.63
C ASN A 86 -14.09 -6.35 3.34
N SER A 87 -13.67 -5.25 2.71
CA SER A 87 -14.20 -4.80 1.41
C SER A 87 -13.61 -5.54 0.21
N ILE A 88 -12.62 -6.42 0.42
CA ILE A 88 -11.99 -7.19 -0.65
C ILE A 88 -13.02 -8.10 -1.31
N ASP A 89 -13.16 -7.98 -2.63
CA ASP A 89 -14.09 -8.82 -3.40
C ASP A 89 -13.69 -10.31 -3.31
N LYS A 90 -14.59 -11.10 -2.72
CA LYS A 90 -14.41 -12.55 -2.53
C LYS A 90 -14.31 -13.34 -3.84
N ASN A 91 -14.77 -12.78 -4.96
CA ASN A 91 -14.66 -13.38 -6.29
C ASN A 91 -13.35 -13.03 -7.00
N SER A 92 -12.57 -12.09 -6.47
CA SER A 92 -11.33 -11.64 -7.07
C SER A 92 -10.26 -12.73 -7.08
N VAL A 93 -9.33 -12.63 -8.03
CA VAL A 93 -8.14 -13.49 -8.10
C VAL A 93 -7.27 -13.30 -6.86
N TYR A 94 -7.18 -12.05 -6.36
CA TYR A 94 -6.44 -11.70 -5.16
C TYR A 94 -6.99 -12.42 -3.93
N TYR A 95 -8.32 -12.43 -3.75
CA TYR A 95 -8.94 -13.13 -2.62
C TYR A 95 -8.62 -14.63 -2.67
N ARG A 96 -8.69 -15.26 -3.85
CA ARG A 96 -8.40 -16.69 -3.99
C ARG A 96 -6.95 -17.02 -3.65
N LYS A 97 -6.03 -16.15 -4.04
CA LYS A 97 -4.60 -16.33 -3.81
C LYS A 97 -4.22 -16.14 -2.33
N GLU A 98 -4.77 -15.10 -1.70
CA GLU A 98 -4.39 -14.69 -0.35
C GLU A 98 -5.48 -14.97 0.70
N LYS A 99 -6.36 -15.95 0.41
CA LYS A 99 -7.55 -16.26 1.22
C LYS A 99 -7.25 -16.47 2.70
N GLU A 100 -6.19 -17.18 3.01
CA GLU A 100 -5.78 -17.50 4.38
C GLU A 100 -5.49 -16.22 5.18
N TYR A 101 -4.69 -15.33 4.61
CA TYR A 101 -4.31 -14.06 5.25
C TYR A 101 -5.49 -13.09 5.33
N ILE A 102 -6.32 -13.02 4.29
CA ILE A 102 -7.51 -12.17 4.30
C ILE A 102 -8.48 -12.62 5.40
N ILE A 103 -8.75 -13.91 5.53
CA ILE A 103 -9.62 -14.44 6.59
C ILE A 103 -9.01 -14.18 7.97
N LYS A 104 -7.70 -14.41 8.15
CA LYS A 104 -6.99 -14.16 9.41
C LYS A 104 -7.17 -12.71 9.86
N TYR A 105 -6.87 -11.75 8.98
CA TYR A 105 -6.91 -10.31 9.31
C TYR A 105 -8.30 -9.67 9.14
N SER A 106 -9.31 -10.44 8.72
CA SER A 106 -10.72 -10.07 8.84
C SER A 106 -11.26 -10.26 10.27
N ASP A 107 -10.46 -10.79 11.19
CA ASP A 107 -10.73 -10.70 12.63
C ASP A 107 -10.04 -9.46 13.21
N LYS A 108 -10.82 -8.54 13.75
CA LYS A 108 -10.32 -7.30 14.36
C LYS A 108 -9.30 -7.55 15.47
N LYS A 109 -9.40 -8.69 16.18
CA LYS A 109 -8.47 -9.08 17.24
C LYS A 109 -7.04 -9.29 16.73
N GLU A 110 -6.89 -9.82 15.53
CA GLU A 110 -5.57 -10.02 14.91
C GLU A 110 -4.88 -8.67 14.61
N LEU A 111 -5.66 -7.67 14.21
CA LEU A 111 -5.17 -6.31 13.99
C LEU A 111 -4.88 -5.57 15.30
N MET A 112 -5.61 -5.87 16.38
CA MET A 112 -5.37 -5.29 17.71
C MET A 112 -4.10 -5.82 18.39
N THR A 113 -3.54 -6.91 17.87
CA THR A 113 -2.32 -7.55 18.42
C THR A 113 -1.22 -7.64 17.36
N LEU A 114 -1.04 -6.54 16.59
CA LEU A 114 0.04 -6.48 15.61
C LEU A 114 1.41 -6.50 16.30
N ASN A 115 2.28 -7.34 15.76
CA ASN A 115 3.71 -7.35 16.03
C ASN A 115 4.46 -7.26 14.69
N GLU A 116 5.78 -7.21 14.73
CA GLU A 116 6.60 -7.11 13.50
C GLU A 116 6.30 -8.22 12.49
N ILE A 117 6.11 -9.47 12.94
CA ILE A 117 5.81 -10.61 12.08
C ILE A 117 4.45 -10.43 11.40
N LYS A 118 3.41 -10.11 12.18
CA LYS A 118 2.06 -9.87 11.64
C LYS A 118 2.03 -8.66 10.70
N GLN A 119 2.78 -7.62 11.03
CA GLN A 119 2.91 -6.44 10.18
C GLN A 119 3.49 -6.80 8.81
N GLU A 120 4.56 -7.58 8.79
CA GLU A 120 5.19 -8.03 7.54
C GLU A 120 4.27 -8.98 6.75
N GLU A 121 3.53 -9.87 7.41
CA GLU A 121 2.51 -10.69 6.75
C GLU A 121 1.44 -9.84 6.06
N VAL A 122 0.88 -8.83 6.75
CA VAL A 122 -0.13 -7.93 6.17
C VAL A 122 0.44 -7.14 5.00
N LYS A 123 1.65 -6.61 5.14
CA LYS A 123 2.33 -5.87 4.06
C LYS A 123 2.58 -6.75 2.85
N LYS A 124 3.03 -7.98 3.06
CA LYS A 124 3.38 -8.91 1.99
C LYS A 124 2.17 -9.48 1.25
N HIS A 125 1.12 -9.83 1.98
CA HIS A 125 0.00 -10.61 1.45
C HIS A 125 -1.26 -9.80 1.17
N ILE A 126 -1.46 -8.66 1.85
CA ILE A 126 -2.70 -7.88 1.76
C ILE A 126 -2.49 -6.52 1.08
N SER A 127 -1.38 -5.84 1.35
CA SER A 127 -1.21 -4.45 0.94
C SER A 127 -1.26 -4.19 -0.57
N TYR A 128 -0.90 -5.17 -1.39
CA TYR A 128 -0.91 -5.03 -2.85
C TYR A 128 -2.29 -5.28 -3.47
N ILE A 129 -3.27 -5.73 -2.68
CA ILE A 129 -4.64 -5.96 -3.12
C ILE A 129 -5.31 -4.59 -3.37
N PRO A 130 -5.98 -4.38 -4.50
CA PRO A 130 -6.72 -3.15 -4.73
C PRO A 130 -7.87 -3.02 -3.72
N PHE A 131 -7.82 -1.96 -2.91
CA PHE A 131 -8.95 -1.57 -2.06
C PHE A 131 -9.80 -0.53 -2.78
N PRO A 132 -11.13 -0.57 -2.67
CA PRO A 132 -11.99 0.51 -3.11
C PRO A 132 -11.71 1.73 -2.23
N LEU A 133 -10.83 2.62 -2.67
CA LEU A 133 -10.59 3.87 -1.98
C LEU A 133 -11.75 4.83 -2.26
N LEU A 134 -12.22 5.51 -1.22
CA LEU A 134 -13.28 6.50 -1.30
C LEU A 134 -12.95 7.68 -2.23
N PHE A 135 -11.67 7.91 -2.55
CA PHE A 135 -11.23 9.01 -3.40
C PHE A 135 -10.21 8.51 -4.43
N ASP A 136 -10.54 8.70 -5.70
CA ASP A 136 -9.63 8.40 -6.81
C ASP A 136 -8.76 9.61 -7.20
N ASN A 137 -8.71 10.63 -6.35
CA ASN A 137 -7.92 11.82 -6.58
C ASN A 137 -6.44 11.57 -6.21
N THR A 138 -5.57 11.68 -7.21
CA THR A 138 -4.12 11.48 -7.05
C THR A 138 -3.51 12.47 -6.05
N SER A 139 -3.93 13.74 -6.08
CA SER A 139 -3.43 14.78 -5.15
C SER A 139 -3.81 14.47 -3.71
N ALA A 140 -5.05 14.00 -3.47
CA ALA A 140 -5.48 13.57 -2.14
C ALA A 140 -4.67 12.38 -1.63
N LYS A 141 -4.41 11.39 -2.46
CA LYS A 141 -3.54 10.23 -2.12
C LYS A 141 -2.11 10.68 -1.77
N TRP A 142 -1.55 11.64 -2.50
CA TRP A 142 -0.26 12.22 -2.19
C TRP A 142 -0.25 12.92 -0.84
N PHE A 143 -1.28 13.72 -0.56
CA PHE A 143 -1.43 14.42 0.71
C PHE A 143 -1.54 13.44 1.87
N ASP A 144 -2.43 12.43 1.79
CA ASP A 144 -2.59 11.39 2.81
C ASP A 144 -1.27 10.66 3.08
N SER A 145 -0.57 10.30 2.01
CA SER A 145 0.73 9.64 2.09
C SER A 145 1.77 10.46 2.84
N MET A 146 1.76 11.78 2.67
CA MET A 146 2.68 12.70 3.35
C MET A 146 2.30 12.90 4.81
N ILE A 147 1.03 13.05 5.12
CA ILE A 147 0.55 13.15 6.51
C ILE A 147 0.92 11.89 7.29
N LEU A 148 0.72 10.71 6.72
CA LEU A 148 1.12 9.45 7.35
C LEU A 148 2.64 9.36 7.58
N ASN A 149 3.44 9.83 6.63
CA ASN A 149 4.90 9.93 6.82
C ASN A 149 5.26 10.86 7.97
N LEU A 150 4.62 12.02 8.05
CA LEU A 150 4.84 12.98 9.12
C LEU A 150 4.49 12.38 10.49
N GLN A 151 3.38 11.66 10.56
CA GLN A 151 2.95 10.97 11.79
C GLN A 151 3.95 9.88 12.19
N LEU A 152 4.38 9.04 11.24
CA LEU A 152 5.37 7.99 11.49
C LEU A 152 6.74 8.55 11.92
N SER A 153 7.18 9.67 11.35
CA SER A 153 8.47 10.28 11.68
C SER A 153 8.57 10.71 13.15
N LYS A 154 7.44 10.94 13.83
CA LYS A 154 7.41 11.21 15.27
C LYS A 154 7.83 10.00 16.10
N PHE A 155 7.50 8.80 15.65
CA PHE A 155 7.88 7.55 16.34
C PHE A 155 9.32 7.15 16.04
N GLU A 156 9.78 7.38 14.82
CA GLU A 156 11.10 6.95 14.35
C GLU A 156 12.21 7.97 14.64
N LYS A 157 11.90 9.12 15.27
CA LYS A 157 12.84 10.26 15.48
C LYS A 157 13.50 10.77 14.19
N ILE A 158 12.85 10.57 13.05
CA ILE A 158 13.32 11.04 11.74
C ILE A 158 13.12 12.56 11.64
N ASN A 159 13.92 13.21 10.81
CA ASN A 159 13.91 14.66 10.62
C ASN A 159 12.56 15.17 10.07
N THR A 160 11.65 15.53 10.97
CA THR A 160 10.28 15.99 10.67
C THR A 160 10.24 17.30 9.87
N ASN A 161 11.30 18.12 9.92
CA ASN A 161 11.33 19.43 9.26
C ASN A 161 11.20 19.34 7.73
N LEU A 162 11.74 18.29 7.12
CA LEU A 162 11.65 18.07 5.68
C LEU A 162 10.22 17.70 5.26
N GLU A 163 9.57 16.84 6.03
CA GLU A 163 8.21 16.38 5.73
C GLU A 163 7.19 17.49 5.97
N VAL A 164 7.35 18.31 7.00
CA VAL A 164 6.51 19.51 7.22
C VAL A 164 6.61 20.48 6.04
N LYS A 165 7.82 20.77 5.53
CA LYS A 165 8.01 21.63 4.35
C LYS A 165 7.33 21.06 3.10
N ARG A 166 7.36 19.74 2.90
CA ARG A 166 6.67 19.07 1.78
C ARG A 166 5.15 19.18 1.92
N CYS A 167 4.60 18.95 3.12
CA CYS A 167 3.17 19.10 3.39
C CYS A 167 2.67 20.53 3.10
N VAL A 168 3.38 21.57 3.57
CA VAL A 168 3.04 22.96 3.31
C VAL A 168 3.07 23.29 1.83
N LYS A 169 4.06 22.79 1.09
CA LYS A 169 4.18 23.02 -0.35
C LYS A 169 2.99 22.45 -1.13
N ILE A 170 2.50 21.25 -0.76
CA ILE A 170 1.35 20.62 -1.42
C ILE A 170 0.05 21.28 -1.01
N GLY A 171 -0.12 21.62 0.27
CA GLY A 171 -1.31 22.34 0.75
C GLY A 171 -1.54 23.67 0.04
N ASN A 172 -0.48 24.34 -0.44
CA ASN A 172 -0.56 25.57 -1.21
C ASN A 172 -0.86 25.35 -2.71
N THR A 173 -0.90 24.11 -3.19
CA THR A 173 -1.14 23.73 -4.60
C THR A 173 -2.50 23.03 -4.79
N LEU A 174 -3.24 22.77 -3.74
CA LEU A 174 -4.61 22.25 -3.72
C LEU A 174 -5.62 23.39 -3.59
#